data_afd124d4a93713860edcb7a76b3742ac
#
_entry.id   afd124d4a93713860edcb7a76b3742ac
#
_cell.length_a   1.000
_cell.length_b   1.000
_cell.length_c   1.000
_cell.angle_alpha   90.00
_cell.angle_beta   90.00
_cell.angle_gamma   90.00
#
_symmetry.space_group_name_H-M   'P 1'
#
loop_
_entity.id
_entity.type
_entity.pdbx_description
1 polymer ?
#
loop_
_entity_poly.entity_id
_entity_poly.type
_entity_poly.pdbx_seq_one_letter_code
_entity_poly.pdbx_strand_id
1 'polypeptide(L)'
;FLKEDVADPCQPVRFREDNGWLVRFYYYRERISVEVFHALSDGGGAIVFFRTLLAEYLRQTGVDVPAGNGVLDLNEPPREEELEDAYARYAGSRTLRGKLEKTAFPNTSAPEPFYTLNVTLGLVPVDRLREVAKSYQATITEYLTAVLLQCLLENQAARRFRHPQPVALAIPINLRPWFPSETLRNFILTMR
;
A
#
# COMPACT_ATOMS: atom_id res chain seq x y z
N PHE A 1 -10.52 -18.84 1.02
CA PHE A 1 -11.48 -19.15 -0.04
C PHE A 1 -11.14 -18.34 -1.28
N LEU A 2 -11.04 -19.01 -2.43
CA LEU A 2 -10.93 -18.35 -3.72
C LEU A 2 -12.34 -18.02 -4.22
N LYS A 3 -12.59 -16.75 -4.53
CA LYS A 3 -13.90 -16.27 -5.01
C LYS A 3 -13.75 -15.65 -6.40
N GLU A 4 -14.80 -15.77 -7.19
CA GLU A 4 -14.89 -14.98 -8.40
C GLU A 4 -15.04 -13.48 -8.03
N ASP A 5 -14.30 -12.62 -8.73
CA ASP A 5 -14.27 -11.18 -8.46
C ASP A 5 -15.48 -10.52 -9.14
N VAL A 6 -16.62 -10.58 -8.47
CA VAL A 6 -17.91 -10.04 -8.94
C VAL A 6 -18.44 -8.92 -8.04
N ALA A 7 -17.70 -8.58 -6.99
CA ALA A 7 -18.09 -7.56 -6.01
C ALA A 7 -17.09 -6.40 -6.00
N ASP A 8 -17.50 -5.29 -5.37
CA ASP A 8 -16.59 -4.18 -5.11
C ASP A 8 -15.39 -4.63 -4.28
N PRO A 9 -14.18 -4.17 -4.60
CA PRO A 9 -12.98 -4.50 -3.84
C PRO A 9 -13.02 -3.89 -2.43
N CYS A 10 -12.15 -4.41 -1.56
CA CYS A 10 -11.93 -3.88 -0.21
C CYS A 10 -13.19 -3.88 0.69
N GLN A 11 -14.05 -4.87 0.55
CA GLN A 11 -15.17 -5.05 1.46
C GLN A 11 -14.68 -5.20 2.91
N PRO A 12 -15.42 -4.64 3.90
CA PRO A 12 -15.03 -4.73 5.29
C PRO A 12 -14.75 -6.17 5.72
N VAL A 13 -13.68 -6.38 6.50
CA VAL A 13 -13.39 -7.67 7.12
C VAL A 13 -14.34 -7.87 8.30
N ARG A 14 -15.19 -8.89 8.22
CA ARG A 14 -16.11 -9.28 9.28
C ARG A 14 -15.63 -10.56 9.93
N PHE A 15 -14.81 -10.43 10.96
CA PHE A 15 -14.06 -11.55 11.58
C PHE A 15 -14.91 -12.80 11.85
N ARG A 16 -16.16 -12.64 12.26
CA ARG A 16 -17.05 -13.79 12.53
C ARG A 16 -17.58 -14.44 11.26
N GLU A 17 -17.93 -13.63 10.25
CA GLU A 17 -18.49 -14.10 8.97
C GLU A 17 -17.38 -14.65 8.06
N ASP A 18 -16.19 -14.07 8.15
CA ASP A 18 -15.00 -14.46 7.38
C ASP A 18 -14.17 -15.57 8.08
N ASN A 19 -14.68 -16.21 9.13
CA ASN A 19 -13.98 -17.23 9.92
C ASN A 19 -12.59 -16.79 10.43
N GLY A 20 -12.41 -15.51 10.70
CA GLY A 20 -11.13 -14.95 11.16
C GLY A 20 -10.06 -14.80 10.08
N TRP A 21 -10.37 -15.06 8.82
CA TRP A 21 -9.41 -14.90 7.73
C TRP A 21 -9.14 -13.42 7.45
N LEU A 22 -7.84 -13.07 7.43
CA LEU A 22 -7.37 -11.71 7.17
C LEU A 22 -6.86 -11.52 5.74
N VAL A 23 -6.96 -12.54 4.92
CA VAL A 23 -6.55 -12.54 3.51
C VAL A 23 -7.68 -13.13 2.69
N ARG A 24 -8.00 -12.47 1.59
CA ARG A 24 -8.98 -12.95 0.62
C ARG A 24 -8.34 -13.07 -0.74
N PHE A 25 -8.77 -14.07 -1.50
CA PHE A 25 -8.31 -14.34 -2.85
C PHE A 25 -9.49 -14.25 -3.79
N TYR A 26 -9.28 -13.56 -4.91
CA TYR A 26 -10.26 -13.41 -5.97
C TYR A 26 -9.63 -13.78 -7.31
N TYR A 27 -10.45 -14.22 -8.22
CA TYR A 27 -10.05 -14.41 -9.61
C TYR A 27 -11.13 -13.85 -10.55
N TYR A 28 -10.69 -13.39 -11.68
CA TYR A 28 -11.56 -13.00 -12.76
C TYR A 28 -10.84 -13.16 -14.09
N ARG A 29 -11.29 -14.10 -14.93
CA ARG A 29 -10.62 -14.47 -16.19
C ARG A 29 -9.14 -14.79 -15.94
N GLU A 30 -8.24 -13.95 -16.47
CA GLU A 30 -6.78 -14.10 -16.35
C GLU A 30 -6.19 -13.31 -15.15
N ARG A 31 -7.03 -12.75 -14.31
CA ARG A 31 -6.59 -11.94 -13.16
C ARG A 31 -6.75 -12.72 -11.86
N ILE A 32 -5.70 -12.71 -11.06
CA ILE A 32 -5.71 -13.12 -9.66
C ILE A 32 -5.55 -11.85 -8.82
N SER A 33 -6.38 -11.68 -7.80
CA SER A 33 -6.33 -10.56 -6.86
C SER A 33 -6.24 -11.09 -5.45
N VAL A 34 -5.49 -10.36 -4.60
CA VAL A 34 -5.34 -10.67 -3.18
C VAL A 34 -5.67 -9.42 -2.38
N GLU A 35 -6.56 -9.54 -1.42
CA GLU A 35 -6.81 -8.52 -0.41
C GLU A 35 -6.18 -8.97 0.91
N VAL A 36 -5.40 -8.10 1.50
CA VAL A 36 -4.75 -8.33 2.80
C VAL A 36 -5.22 -7.28 3.78
N PHE A 37 -5.70 -7.71 4.95
CA PHE A 37 -6.02 -6.79 6.03
C PHE A 37 -4.75 -6.08 6.51
N HIS A 38 -4.71 -4.75 6.40
CA HIS A 38 -3.48 -3.97 6.55
C HIS A 38 -2.81 -4.07 7.94
N ALA A 39 -3.53 -4.54 8.96
CA ALA A 39 -2.91 -4.82 10.25
C ALA A 39 -1.97 -6.04 10.21
N LEU A 40 -2.13 -6.93 9.21
CA LEU A 40 -1.30 -8.12 9.05
C LEU A 40 0.05 -7.79 8.40
N SER A 41 0.03 -6.99 7.34
CA SER A 41 1.21 -6.71 6.52
C SER A 41 1.11 -5.36 5.82
N ASP A 42 2.25 -4.78 5.47
CA ASP A 42 2.33 -3.65 4.54
C ASP A 42 2.43 -4.12 3.07
N GLY A 43 2.50 -3.13 2.15
CA GLY A 43 2.64 -3.43 0.73
C GLY A 43 3.89 -4.25 0.39
N GLY A 44 4.99 -4.09 1.13
CA GLY A 44 6.22 -4.86 0.92
C GLY A 44 6.03 -6.34 1.22
N GLY A 45 5.52 -6.67 2.40
CA GLY A 45 5.23 -8.04 2.78
C GLY A 45 4.12 -8.68 1.94
N ALA A 46 3.05 -7.92 1.67
CA ALA A 46 1.96 -8.40 0.83
C ALA A 46 2.40 -8.73 -0.61
N ILE A 47 3.33 -7.96 -1.19
CA ILE A 47 3.90 -8.25 -2.52
C ILE A 47 4.75 -9.53 -2.49
N VAL A 48 5.56 -9.75 -1.47
CA VAL A 48 6.33 -10.99 -1.33
C VAL A 48 5.39 -12.20 -1.25
N PHE A 49 4.37 -12.11 -0.42
CA PHE A 49 3.33 -13.14 -0.33
C PHE A 49 2.65 -13.39 -1.69
N PHE A 50 2.24 -12.33 -2.38
CA PHE A 50 1.56 -12.45 -3.68
C PHE A 50 2.48 -13.02 -4.77
N ARG A 51 3.75 -12.63 -4.83
CA ARG A 51 4.73 -13.22 -5.75
C ARG A 51 4.95 -14.69 -5.48
N THR A 52 5.02 -15.09 -4.22
CA THR A 52 5.15 -16.49 -3.83
C THR A 52 3.94 -17.31 -4.25
N LEU A 53 2.73 -16.78 -4.05
CA LEU A 53 1.49 -17.40 -4.51
C LEU A 53 1.48 -17.60 -6.04
N LEU A 54 1.87 -16.58 -6.79
CA LEU A 54 1.94 -16.67 -8.25
C LEU A 54 3.03 -17.65 -8.72
N ALA A 55 4.19 -17.66 -8.07
CA ALA A 55 5.25 -18.61 -8.36
C ALA A 55 4.78 -20.04 -8.15
N GLU A 56 4.07 -20.30 -7.06
CA GLU A 56 3.53 -21.63 -6.77
C GLU A 56 2.45 -22.03 -7.79
N TYR A 57 1.56 -21.11 -8.14
CA TYR A 57 0.59 -21.35 -9.19
C TYR A 57 1.26 -21.73 -10.52
N LEU A 58 2.32 -21.00 -10.93
CA LEU A 58 3.06 -21.28 -12.14
C LEU A 58 3.78 -22.65 -12.08
N ARG A 59 4.38 -23.01 -10.94
CA ARG A 59 5.00 -24.33 -10.74
C ARG A 59 4.00 -25.45 -10.92
N GLN A 60 2.79 -25.31 -10.42
CA GLN A 60 1.71 -26.28 -10.60
C GLN A 60 1.26 -26.40 -12.06
N THR A 61 1.49 -25.38 -12.88
CA THR A 61 1.25 -25.44 -14.34
C THR A 61 2.45 -25.94 -15.16
N GLY A 62 3.53 -26.34 -14.48
CA GLY A 62 4.74 -26.90 -15.11
C GLY A 62 5.82 -25.84 -15.45
N VAL A 63 5.65 -24.60 -15.01
CA VAL A 63 6.68 -23.56 -15.19
C VAL A 63 7.63 -23.56 -14.00
N ASP A 64 8.93 -23.69 -14.27
CA ASP A 64 9.95 -23.61 -13.20
C ASP A 64 10.16 -22.15 -12.80
N VAL A 65 9.85 -21.84 -11.53
CA VAL A 65 10.08 -20.52 -10.94
C VAL A 65 10.91 -20.70 -9.67
N PRO A 66 12.18 -20.25 -9.66
CA PRO A 66 13.05 -20.41 -8.50
C PRO A 66 12.59 -19.52 -7.32
N ALA A 67 12.94 -19.92 -6.10
CA ALA A 67 12.87 -19.09 -4.92
C ALA A 67 13.88 -17.94 -5.01
N GLY A 68 13.66 -16.87 -4.24
CA GLY A 68 14.49 -15.67 -4.26
C GLY A 68 13.84 -14.49 -4.97
N ASN A 69 14.47 -13.30 -4.92
CA ASN A 69 13.93 -12.06 -5.51
C ASN A 69 12.48 -11.72 -5.07
N GLY A 70 12.15 -11.98 -3.80
CA GLY A 70 10.82 -11.75 -3.25
C GLY A 70 9.84 -12.90 -3.48
N VAL A 71 10.34 -14.10 -3.80
CA VAL A 71 9.60 -15.36 -3.80
C VAL A 71 10.16 -16.22 -2.66
N LEU A 72 9.33 -16.61 -1.71
CA LEU A 72 9.72 -17.45 -0.57
C LEU A 72 9.95 -18.90 -1.01
N ASP A 73 10.86 -19.59 -0.33
CA ASP A 73 11.00 -21.04 -0.47
C ASP A 73 9.99 -21.73 0.45
N LEU A 74 8.99 -22.38 -0.14
CA LEU A 74 7.95 -23.10 0.61
C LEU A 74 8.39 -24.47 1.12
N ASN A 75 9.59 -24.94 0.74
CA ASN A 75 10.17 -26.19 1.24
C ASN A 75 10.93 -25.97 2.55
N GLU A 76 11.25 -24.72 2.88
CA GLU A 76 11.89 -24.35 4.14
C GLU A 76 10.87 -23.80 5.14
N PRO A 77 11.08 -23.99 6.45
CA PRO A 77 10.25 -23.35 7.46
C PRO A 77 10.42 -21.84 7.41
N PRO A 78 9.38 -21.06 7.80
CA PRO A 78 9.50 -19.61 7.90
C PRO A 78 10.65 -19.20 8.84
N ARG A 79 11.44 -18.24 8.43
CA ARG A 79 12.54 -17.70 9.24
C ARG A 79 11.99 -16.73 10.28
N GLU A 80 12.62 -16.65 11.43
CA GLU A 80 12.19 -15.73 12.50
C GLU A 80 12.23 -14.27 12.05
N GLU A 81 13.20 -13.90 11.21
CA GLU A 81 13.35 -12.56 10.65
C GLU A 81 12.14 -12.14 9.78
N GLU A 82 11.48 -13.08 9.13
CA GLU A 82 10.27 -12.81 8.33
C GLU A 82 9.06 -12.47 9.21
N LEU A 83 9.06 -12.96 10.45
CA LEU A 83 7.97 -12.81 11.42
C LEU A 83 8.26 -11.74 12.48
N GLU A 84 9.47 -11.17 12.52
CA GLU A 84 9.89 -10.23 13.55
C GLU A 84 9.00 -8.97 13.58
N ASP A 85 8.87 -8.38 14.78
CA ASP A 85 8.40 -7.01 14.91
C ASP A 85 9.60 -6.04 14.78
N ALA A 86 9.87 -5.62 13.55
CA ALA A 86 10.98 -4.74 13.26
C ALA A 86 10.86 -3.37 13.95
N TYR A 87 9.66 -2.90 14.27
CA TYR A 87 9.51 -1.69 15.07
C TYR A 87 10.05 -1.91 16.50
N ALA A 88 9.73 -3.02 17.12
CA ALA A 88 10.24 -3.33 18.46
C ALA A 88 11.78 -3.41 18.48
N ARG A 89 12.38 -3.90 17.40
CA ARG A 89 13.83 -4.00 17.23
C ARG A 89 14.51 -2.63 17.08
N TYR A 90 13.92 -1.71 16.31
CA TYR A 90 14.56 -0.44 15.94
C TYR A 90 13.99 0.78 16.65
N ALA A 91 12.75 0.74 17.14
CA ALA A 91 12.17 1.80 17.92
C ALA A 91 12.78 1.78 19.33
N GLY A 92 13.65 2.72 19.64
CA GLY A 92 14.14 2.90 21.01
C GLY A 92 13.00 3.28 21.96
N SER A 93 13.30 3.35 23.26
CA SER A 93 12.35 3.71 24.34
C SER A 93 11.81 5.17 24.30
N ARG A 94 12.20 5.97 23.31
CA ARG A 94 11.77 7.36 23.16
C ARG A 94 10.41 7.45 22.50
N THR A 95 9.40 7.75 23.29
CA THR A 95 8.11 8.21 22.77
C THR A 95 8.25 9.68 22.33
N LEU A 96 8.29 9.94 21.05
CA LEU A 96 8.19 11.29 20.52
C LEU A 96 6.74 11.76 20.71
N ARG A 97 6.53 12.76 21.56
CA ARG A 97 5.24 13.46 21.63
C ARG A 97 5.09 14.26 20.34
N GLY A 98 4.16 13.87 19.49
CA GLY A 98 3.78 14.67 18.32
C GLY A 98 3.23 16.03 18.73
N LYS A 99 3.56 17.08 17.98
CA LYS A 99 2.86 18.37 18.10
C LYS A 99 1.44 18.21 17.60
N LEU A 100 0.48 18.87 18.27
CA LEU A 100 -0.88 19.02 17.75
C LEU A 100 -0.80 19.70 16.40
N GLU A 101 -1.20 19.00 15.34
CA GLU A 101 -1.24 19.54 13.99
C GLU A 101 -2.50 20.39 13.80
N LYS A 102 -2.41 21.42 12.96
CA LYS A 102 -3.58 22.20 12.55
C LYS A 102 -4.50 21.32 11.72
N THR A 103 -5.81 21.57 11.81
CA THR A 103 -6.79 20.90 10.95
C THR A 103 -6.47 21.16 9.49
N ALA A 104 -6.26 20.10 8.73
CA ALA A 104 -5.98 20.19 7.31
C ALA A 104 -7.24 20.43 6.48
N PHE A 105 -7.05 20.95 5.27
CA PHE A 105 -8.11 21.13 4.29
C PHE A 105 -8.83 19.78 4.02
N PRO A 106 -10.15 19.70 4.27
CA PRO A 106 -10.91 18.50 4.01
C PRO A 106 -11.19 18.38 2.50
N ASN A 107 -10.50 17.48 1.82
CA ASN A 107 -10.82 17.14 0.44
C ASN A 107 -12.01 16.17 0.42
N THR A 108 -13.20 16.69 0.75
CA THR A 108 -14.43 15.91 0.79
C THR A 108 -15.28 16.15 -0.44
N SER A 109 -15.89 15.10 -0.95
CA SER A 109 -16.97 15.11 -1.93
C SER A 109 -18.21 14.42 -1.32
N ALA A 110 -19.31 14.33 -2.07
CA ALA A 110 -20.41 13.47 -1.66
C ALA A 110 -19.90 12.02 -1.54
N PRO A 111 -20.19 11.35 -0.42
CA PRO A 111 -19.78 9.95 -0.27
C PRO A 111 -20.53 9.07 -1.27
N GLU A 112 -19.86 8.06 -1.78
CA GLU A 112 -20.50 6.98 -2.52
C GLU A 112 -21.48 6.20 -1.61
N PRO A 113 -22.43 5.46 -2.20
CA PRO A 113 -23.29 4.58 -1.43
C PRO A 113 -22.49 3.66 -0.50
N PHE A 114 -23.12 3.26 0.58
CA PHE A 114 -22.45 2.47 1.63
C PHE A 114 -21.81 1.20 1.06
N TYR A 115 -20.54 0.98 1.37
CA TYR A 115 -19.69 -0.10 0.88
C TYR A 115 -19.33 -0.06 -0.62
N THR A 116 -19.56 1.04 -1.30
CA THR A 116 -19.06 1.21 -2.68
C THR A 116 -17.70 1.86 -2.65
N LEU A 117 -16.73 1.24 -3.32
CA LEU A 117 -15.40 1.80 -3.55
C LEU A 117 -15.24 2.13 -5.03
N ASN A 118 -15.16 3.41 -5.35
CA ASN A 118 -14.91 3.87 -6.71
C ASN A 118 -13.39 3.88 -6.97
N VAL A 119 -12.94 3.10 -7.95
CA VAL A 119 -11.52 2.98 -8.30
C VAL A 119 -11.27 3.59 -9.67
N THR A 120 -10.42 4.60 -9.74
CA THR A 120 -9.96 5.19 -10.99
C THR A 120 -8.55 4.70 -11.31
N LEU A 121 -8.39 4.08 -12.47
CA LEU A 121 -7.10 3.60 -12.98
C LEU A 121 -6.54 4.58 -14.00
N GLY A 122 -5.26 4.94 -13.83
CA GLY A 122 -4.49 5.70 -14.79
C GLY A 122 -3.24 4.95 -15.20
N LEU A 123 -3.00 4.85 -16.51
CA LEU A 123 -1.79 4.24 -17.07
C LEU A 123 -0.91 5.34 -17.66
N VAL A 124 0.31 5.44 -17.17
CA VAL A 124 1.30 6.42 -17.64
C VAL A 124 2.60 5.69 -18.01
N PRO A 125 3.18 5.96 -19.20
CA PRO A 125 4.47 5.40 -19.58
C PRO A 125 5.57 5.87 -18.58
N VAL A 126 6.18 4.90 -17.89
CA VAL A 126 7.13 5.20 -16.80
C VAL A 126 8.36 6.00 -17.27
N ASP A 127 8.82 5.76 -18.49
CA ASP A 127 10.00 6.46 -19.01
C ASP A 127 9.69 7.95 -19.25
N ARG A 128 8.52 8.27 -19.78
CA ARG A 128 8.07 9.66 -19.95
C ARG A 128 7.88 10.37 -18.62
N LEU A 129 7.30 9.66 -17.64
CA LEU A 129 7.14 10.21 -16.29
C LEU A 129 8.50 10.48 -15.64
N ARG A 130 9.47 9.57 -15.83
CA ARG A 130 10.84 9.73 -15.33
C ARG A 130 11.56 10.90 -15.99
N GLU A 131 11.44 11.07 -17.32
CA GLU A 131 12.00 12.20 -18.05
C GLU A 131 11.46 13.53 -17.51
N VAL A 132 10.14 13.63 -17.36
CA VAL A 132 9.50 14.84 -16.83
C VAL A 132 9.96 15.11 -15.40
N ALA A 133 9.96 14.13 -14.51
CA ALA A 133 10.43 14.30 -13.13
C ALA A 133 11.90 14.78 -13.10
N LYS A 134 12.77 14.20 -13.91
CA LYS A 134 14.17 14.61 -14.03
C LYS A 134 14.34 16.03 -14.54
N SER A 135 13.49 16.52 -15.43
CA SER A 135 13.55 17.93 -15.89
C SER A 135 13.32 18.94 -14.76
N TYR A 136 12.63 18.51 -13.70
CA TYR A 136 12.46 19.25 -12.44
C TYR A 136 13.47 18.87 -11.36
N GLN A 137 14.50 18.09 -11.69
CA GLN A 137 15.50 17.58 -10.74
C GLN A 137 14.85 16.79 -9.56
N ALA A 138 13.74 16.13 -9.82
CA ALA A 138 12.94 15.42 -8.83
C ALA A 138 12.86 13.92 -9.13
N THR A 139 12.58 13.14 -8.09
CA THR A 139 12.15 11.75 -8.23
C THR A 139 10.70 11.69 -8.73
N ILE A 140 10.27 10.54 -9.25
CA ILE A 140 8.86 10.33 -9.65
C ILE A 140 7.92 10.59 -8.47
N THR A 141 8.28 10.14 -7.27
CA THR A 141 7.47 10.34 -6.07
C THR A 141 7.33 11.81 -5.72
N GLU A 142 8.42 12.58 -5.72
CA GLU A 142 8.40 14.01 -5.44
C GLU A 142 7.58 14.77 -6.49
N TYR A 143 7.76 14.43 -7.75
CA TYR A 143 7.00 15.05 -8.85
C TYR A 143 5.50 14.79 -8.71
N LEU A 144 5.08 13.53 -8.53
CA LEU A 144 3.67 13.19 -8.36
C LEU A 144 3.07 13.79 -7.08
N THR A 145 3.84 13.85 -6.00
CA THR A 145 3.44 14.51 -4.76
C THR A 145 3.19 15.99 -4.97
N ALA A 146 4.08 16.67 -5.70
CA ALA A 146 3.92 18.10 -6.03
C ALA A 146 2.69 18.35 -6.90
N VAL A 147 2.45 17.51 -7.92
CA VAL A 147 1.25 17.59 -8.77
C VAL A 147 -0.03 17.41 -7.94
N LEU A 148 -0.06 16.39 -7.06
CA LEU A 148 -1.20 16.15 -6.18
C LEU A 148 -1.45 17.35 -5.25
N LEU A 149 -0.38 17.90 -4.67
CA LEU A 149 -0.46 19.06 -3.80
C LEU A 149 -1.03 20.28 -4.55
N GLN A 150 -0.57 20.51 -5.78
CA GLN A 150 -1.11 21.59 -6.64
C GLN A 150 -2.61 21.39 -6.89
N CYS A 151 -3.05 20.21 -7.27
CA CYS A 151 -4.46 19.90 -7.49
C CYS A 151 -5.32 20.16 -6.24
N LEU A 152 -4.80 19.82 -5.05
CA LEU A 152 -5.50 20.08 -3.80
C LEU A 152 -5.59 21.56 -3.45
N LEU A 153 -4.54 22.34 -3.74
CA LEU A 153 -4.53 23.80 -3.56
C LEU A 153 -5.51 24.48 -4.52
N GLU A 154 -5.54 24.07 -5.78
CA GLU A 154 -6.50 24.56 -6.77
C GLU A 154 -7.95 24.24 -6.36
N ASN A 155 -8.20 23.02 -5.88
CA ASN A 155 -9.51 22.63 -5.35
C ASN A 155 -9.91 23.47 -4.12
N GLN A 156 -8.97 23.73 -3.21
CA GLN A 156 -9.21 24.60 -2.06
C GLN A 156 -9.55 26.04 -2.52
N ALA A 157 -8.82 26.59 -3.48
CA ALA A 157 -9.06 27.93 -4.02
C ALA A 157 -10.44 28.03 -4.69
N ALA A 158 -10.85 27.02 -5.45
CA ALA A 158 -12.16 26.95 -6.09
C ALA A 158 -13.32 26.94 -5.10
N ARG A 159 -13.15 26.37 -3.91
CA ARG A 159 -14.17 26.31 -2.85
C ARG A 159 -14.33 27.60 -2.04
N ARG A 160 -13.54 28.65 -2.32
CA ARG A 160 -13.62 29.98 -1.69
C ARG A 160 -13.69 29.94 -0.16
N PHE A 161 -12.84 29.14 0.49
CA PHE A 161 -12.76 29.17 1.96
C PHE A 161 -12.39 30.55 2.47
N ARG A 162 -13.07 31.01 3.51
CA ARG A 162 -12.82 32.32 4.15
C ARG A 162 -11.38 32.41 4.66
N HIS A 163 -10.80 31.29 5.11
CA HIS A 163 -9.42 31.19 5.54
C HIS A 163 -8.81 29.94 4.92
N PRO A 164 -7.71 30.06 4.16
CA PRO A 164 -6.99 28.92 3.64
C PRO A 164 -6.54 28.00 4.79
N GLN A 165 -6.76 26.71 4.64
CA GLN A 165 -6.31 25.69 5.58
C GLN A 165 -5.05 25.03 5.04
N PRO A 166 -4.14 24.52 5.89
CA PRO A 166 -2.99 23.81 5.41
C PRO A 166 -3.43 22.54 4.65
N VAL A 167 -2.82 22.30 3.51
CA VAL A 167 -2.96 21.00 2.82
C VAL A 167 -1.91 20.06 3.38
N ALA A 168 -2.34 18.85 3.78
CA ALA A 168 -1.46 17.83 4.31
C ALA A 168 -1.57 16.55 3.46
N LEU A 169 -0.43 15.98 3.13
CA LEU A 169 -0.32 14.70 2.44
C LEU A 169 0.36 13.70 3.38
N ALA A 170 -0.16 12.49 3.41
CA ALA A 170 0.45 11.38 4.14
C ALA A 170 1.20 10.49 3.14
N ILE A 171 2.52 10.38 3.29
CA ILE A 171 3.37 9.61 2.41
C ILE A 171 3.94 8.42 3.20
N PRO A 172 3.56 7.19 2.87
CA PRO A 172 4.14 6.00 3.49
C PRO A 172 5.56 5.77 2.96
N ILE A 173 6.49 5.50 3.87
CA ILE A 173 7.90 5.23 3.57
C ILE A 173 8.24 3.83 4.05
N ASN A 174 8.73 2.99 3.14
CA ASN A 174 9.29 1.70 3.51
C ASN A 174 10.59 1.91 4.29
N LEU A 175 10.67 1.38 5.49
CA LEU A 175 11.84 1.55 6.37
C LEU A 175 12.96 0.54 6.11
N ARG A 176 12.69 -0.57 5.42
CA ARG A 176 13.66 -1.65 5.19
C ARG A 176 14.98 -1.22 4.52
N PRO A 177 15.01 -0.23 3.61
CA PRO A 177 16.27 0.26 3.05
C PRO A 177 17.20 0.96 4.04
N TRP A 178 16.64 1.54 5.12
CA TRP A 178 17.42 2.26 6.15
C TRP A 178 17.64 1.43 7.42
N PHE A 179 16.74 0.50 7.69
CA PHE A 179 16.76 -0.39 8.84
C PHE A 179 16.62 -1.83 8.32
N PRO A 180 17.74 -2.51 8.05
CA PRO A 180 17.72 -3.83 7.43
C PRO A 180 16.82 -4.81 8.19
N SER A 181 15.75 -5.27 7.53
CA SER A 181 14.82 -6.23 8.05
C SER A 181 14.18 -7.02 6.91
N GLU A 182 13.97 -8.29 7.12
CA GLU A 182 13.29 -9.19 6.20
C GLU A 182 11.82 -9.41 6.59
N THR A 183 11.33 -8.67 7.60
CA THR A 183 9.97 -8.85 8.10
C THR A 183 8.92 -8.70 6.99
N LEU A 184 7.96 -9.60 6.99
CA LEU A 184 6.77 -9.52 6.14
C LEU A 184 5.63 -8.75 6.82
N ARG A 185 5.82 -8.33 8.08
CA ARG A 185 4.88 -7.51 8.83
C ARG A 185 5.00 -6.03 8.43
N ASN A 186 4.15 -5.19 9.00
CA ASN A 186 4.23 -3.73 8.79
C ASN A 186 5.57 -3.17 9.27
N PHE A 187 6.28 -2.50 8.36
CA PHE A 187 7.50 -1.78 8.69
C PHE A 187 7.63 -0.52 7.81
N ILE A 188 6.67 0.37 7.98
CA ILE A 188 6.56 1.64 7.25
C ILE A 188 6.44 2.80 8.23
N LEU A 189 6.90 3.98 7.82
CA LEU A 189 6.66 5.24 8.51
C LEU A 189 5.77 6.11 7.63
N THR A 190 4.80 6.79 8.21
CA THR A 190 4.02 7.79 7.49
C THR A 190 4.57 9.17 7.81
N MET A 191 5.07 9.87 6.79
CA MET A 191 5.40 11.30 6.86
C MET A 191 4.21 12.15 6.43
N ARG A 192 4.09 13.32 7.08
CA ARG A 192 3.12 14.35 6.73
C ARG A 192 3.84 15.65 6.41
#